data_400058ecdde386a6b6f252c96456c26c
#
_entry.id   400058ecdde386a6b6f252c96456c26c
#
_cell.length_a   1.000
_cell.length_b   1.000
_cell.length_c   1.000
_cell.angle_alpha   90.00
_cell.angle_beta   90.00
_cell.angle_gamma   90.00
#
_symmetry.space_group_name_H-M   'P 1'
#
loop_
_entity.id
_entity.type
_entity.pdbx_description
1 polymer ?
#
loop_
_entity_poly.entity_id
_entity_poly.type
_entity_poly.pdbx_seq_one_letter_code
_entity_poly.pdbx_strand_id
1 'polypeptide(L)'
;MCLNGIRCASRYIWMKNFAPLSKMTLKTKNRVTLVEPKGEDEVIATIDIPHYQESSELESSLKDLIKMPFSLVNTGNLHLCIETDNLSDINIDELYTKIESIAKPHQINLSIYKKNESEINISTYENGVGRTLSCGSASASVAFLSIKDGQALNICSDGGTLNFLKANDKLIMQGPTEFSFNGVINE
;
A
#
# COMPACT_ATOMS: atom_id res chain seq x y z
N MET A 1 -8.40 -3.17 0.92
CA MET A 1 -8.21 -2.17 2.01
C MET A 1 -7.70 -0.88 1.39
N CYS A 2 -8.19 0.31 1.83
CA CYS A 2 -7.72 1.60 1.29
C CYS A 2 -7.04 2.40 2.40
N LEU A 3 -5.73 2.32 2.50
CA LEU A 3 -4.95 3.07 3.51
C LEU A 3 -4.90 4.58 3.22
N ASN A 4 -4.95 4.98 1.95
CA ASN A 4 -5.09 6.39 1.57
C ASN A 4 -6.41 6.95 2.10
N GLY A 5 -7.52 6.23 1.88
CA GLY A 5 -8.84 6.63 2.39
C GLY A 5 -8.90 6.72 3.93
N ILE A 6 -8.20 5.86 4.66
CA ILE A 6 -8.11 5.95 6.13
C ILE A 6 -7.44 7.26 6.54
N ARG A 7 -6.32 7.64 5.91
CA ARG A 7 -5.64 8.91 6.23
C ARG A 7 -6.54 10.11 5.91
N CYS A 8 -7.13 10.15 4.72
CA CYS A 8 -8.03 11.23 4.31
C CYS A 8 -9.26 11.35 5.25
N ALA A 9 -9.89 10.23 5.60
CA ALA A 9 -11.01 10.23 6.53
C ALA A 9 -10.61 10.74 7.92
N SER A 10 -9.45 10.34 8.42
CA SER A 10 -8.92 10.83 9.70
C SER A 10 -8.74 12.34 9.67
N ARG A 11 -8.07 12.86 8.63
CA ARG A 11 -7.87 14.30 8.47
C ARG A 11 -9.20 15.05 8.40
N TYR A 12 -10.15 14.54 7.63
CA TYR A 12 -11.48 15.14 7.52
C TYR A 12 -12.22 15.21 8.85
N ILE A 13 -12.19 14.14 9.66
CA ILE A 13 -12.80 14.08 11.00
C ILE A 13 -12.22 15.18 11.89
N TRP A 14 -10.90 15.34 11.92
CA TRP A 14 -10.23 16.37 12.72
C TRP A 14 -10.52 17.78 12.19
N MET A 15 -10.45 18.01 10.90
CA MET A 15 -10.74 19.31 10.26
C MET A 15 -12.17 19.78 10.53
N LYS A 16 -13.12 18.86 10.60
CA LYS A 16 -14.54 19.15 10.89
C LYS A 16 -14.88 19.17 12.37
N ASN A 17 -13.87 18.98 13.24
CA ASN A 17 -14.04 18.90 14.70
C ASN A 17 -15.05 17.81 15.14
N PHE A 18 -15.18 16.73 14.37
CA PHE A 18 -16.00 15.57 14.76
C PHE A 18 -15.34 14.75 15.85
N ALA A 19 -14.04 14.88 16.03
CA ALA A 19 -13.26 14.37 17.14
C ALA A 19 -12.13 15.36 17.48
N PRO A 20 -11.62 15.34 18.73
CA PRO A 20 -10.44 16.11 19.10
C PRO A 20 -9.24 15.78 18.21
N LEU A 21 -8.34 16.75 17.96
CA LEU A 21 -7.10 16.54 17.22
C LEU A 21 -6.12 15.72 18.08
N SER A 22 -6.38 14.43 18.17
CA SER A 22 -5.63 13.47 18.95
C SER A 22 -5.75 12.08 18.35
N LYS A 23 -5.04 11.14 18.92
CA LYS A 23 -5.12 9.73 18.59
C LYS A 23 -6.55 9.21 18.68
N MET A 24 -6.99 8.52 17.63
CA MET A 24 -8.31 7.90 17.58
C MET A 24 -8.28 6.57 16.84
N THR A 25 -9.36 5.83 16.94
CA THR A 25 -9.53 4.54 16.25
C THR A 25 -10.62 4.67 15.19
N LEU A 26 -10.28 4.32 13.95
CA LEU A 26 -11.23 4.20 12.86
C LEU A 26 -11.62 2.74 12.66
N LYS A 27 -12.95 2.49 12.67
CA LYS A 27 -13.50 1.16 12.38
C LYS A 27 -14.08 1.16 10.97
N THR A 28 -13.61 0.26 10.15
CA THR A 28 -14.20 -0.09 8.86
C THR A 28 -14.89 -1.45 8.96
N LYS A 29 -15.54 -1.89 7.88
CA LYS A 29 -16.23 -3.21 7.87
C LYS A 29 -15.29 -4.35 8.31
N ASN A 30 -14.02 -4.33 7.89
CA ASN A 30 -13.11 -5.46 8.04
C ASN A 30 -11.88 -5.16 8.92
N ARG A 31 -11.76 -3.95 9.47
CA ARG A 31 -10.54 -3.54 10.18
C ARG A 31 -10.81 -2.42 11.19
N VAL A 32 -10.02 -2.47 12.24
CA VAL A 32 -9.86 -1.37 13.20
C VAL A 32 -8.44 -0.83 13.02
N THR A 33 -8.31 0.47 12.78
CA THR A 33 -7.01 1.12 12.54
C THR A 33 -6.85 2.26 13.53
N LEU A 34 -5.74 2.26 14.24
CA LEU A 34 -5.33 3.36 15.09
C LEU A 34 -4.70 4.45 14.23
N VAL A 35 -5.13 5.69 14.39
CA VAL A 35 -4.64 6.84 13.63
C VAL A 35 -4.26 7.98 14.57
N GLU A 36 -3.23 8.69 14.21
CA GLU A 36 -2.69 9.82 14.99
C GLU A 36 -2.37 10.97 14.03
N PRO A 37 -2.69 12.23 14.39
CA PRO A 37 -2.25 13.38 13.63
C PRO A 37 -0.74 13.59 13.81
N LYS A 38 -0.04 14.01 12.76
CA LYS A 38 1.35 14.44 12.84
C LYS A 38 1.55 15.76 12.10
N GLY A 39 1.79 16.82 12.85
CA GLY A 39 1.80 18.16 12.27
C GLY A 39 0.43 18.54 11.69
N GLU A 40 0.46 19.39 10.66
CA GLU A 40 -0.77 19.93 10.06
C GLU A 40 -1.36 18.99 8.99
N ASP A 41 -0.50 18.31 8.21
CA ASP A 41 -0.90 17.65 6.96
C ASP A 41 -0.55 16.16 6.90
N GLU A 42 -0.01 15.58 7.96
CA GLU A 42 0.36 14.17 7.98
C GLU A 42 -0.50 13.36 8.95
N VAL A 43 -0.71 12.10 8.58
CA VAL A 43 -1.43 11.13 9.39
C VAL A 43 -0.57 9.88 9.57
N ILE A 44 -0.45 9.44 10.81
CA ILE A 44 0.12 8.14 11.16
C ILE A 44 -1.02 7.14 11.25
N ALA A 45 -0.88 5.99 10.60
CA ALA A 45 -1.80 4.86 10.69
C ALA A 45 -1.02 3.62 11.15
N THR A 46 -1.45 3.01 12.24
CA THR A 46 -0.89 1.76 12.74
C THR A 46 -1.73 0.60 12.23
N ILE A 47 -1.10 -0.31 11.50
CA ILE A 47 -1.74 -1.49 10.93
C ILE A 47 -1.08 -2.76 11.43
N ASP A 48 -1.80 -3.88 11.34
CA ASP A 48 -1.21 -5.19 11.57
C ASP A 48 -0.11 -5.45 10.54
N ILE A 49 0.91 -6.20 10.96
CA ILE A 49 1.97 -6.55 10.03
C ILE A 49 1.41 -7.40 8.89
N PRO A 50 1.72 -7.08 7.63
CA PRO A 50 1.40 -7.96 6.51
C PRO A 50 2.02 -9.34 6.69
N HIS A 51 1.52 -10.33 5.98
CA HIS A 51 2.05 -11.68 6.02
C HIS A 51 2.15 -12.29 4.61
N TYR A 52 2.98 -13.29 4.46
CA TYR A 52 3.04 -14.04 3.21
C TYR A 52 1.73 -14.79 2.98
N GLN A 53 1.25 -14.76 1.75
CA GLN A 53 0.12 -15.60 1.34
C GLN A 53 0.67 -16.94 0.87
N GLU A 54 0.50 -17.95 1.67
CA GLU A 54 0.87 -19.31 1.30
C GLU A 54 -0.24 -19.94 0.45
N SER A 55 0.09 -20.29 -0.79
CA SER A 55 -0.78 -21.03 -1.70
C SER A 55 0.07 -21.65 -2.81
N SER A 56 0.40 -22.92 -2.65
CA SER A 56 1.23 -23.66 -3.61
C SER A 56 0.63 -23.71 -5.02
N GLU A 57 -0.70 -23.80 -5.14
CA GLU A 57 -1.40 -23.82 -6.42
C GLU A 57 -1.32 -22.46 -7.12
N LEU A 58 -1.60 -21.38 -6.39
CA LEU A 58 -1.53 -20.01 -6.93
C LEU A 58 -0.11 -19.65 -7.33
N GLU A 59 0.88 -19.96 -6.47
CA GLU A 59 2.28 -19.74 -6.77
C GLU A 59 2.75 -20.52 -8.00
N SER A 60 2.37 -21.78 -8.14
CA SER A 60 2.72 -22.60 -9.30
C SER A 60 2.17 -21.97 -10.58
N SER A 61 0.88 -21.63 -10.58
CA SER A 61 0.22 -21.01 -11.74
C SER A 61 0.87 -19.68 -12.13
N LEU A 62 1.28 -18.87 -11.16
CA LEU A 62 1.98 -17.61 -11.42
C LEU A 62 3.42 -17.84 -11.92
N LYS A 63 4.16 -18.82 -11.38
CA LYS A 63 5.53 -19.17 -11.82
C LYS A 63 5.59 -19.62 -13.28
N ASP A 64 4.52 -20.21 -13.80
CA ASP A 64 4.44 -20.57 -15.22
C ASP A 64 4.44 -19.34 -16.14
N LEU A 65 3.85 -18.25 -15.69
CA LEU A 65 3.71 -16.99 -16.44
C LEU A 65 4.82 -15.98 -16.12
N ILE A 66 5.27 -15.92 -14.87
CA ILE A 66 6.29 -14.98 -14.39
C ILE A 66 7.59 -15.72 -14.16
N LYS A 67 8.63 -15.37 -14.94
CA LYS A 67 9.96 -16.01 -14.81
C LYS A 67 10.89 -15.29 -13.85
N MET A 68 10.42 -14.26 -13.18
CA MET A 68 11.13 -13.50 -12.16
C MET A 68 10.72 -13.98 -10.76
N PRO A 69 11.62 -13.88 -9.76
CA PRO A 69 11.23 -14.10 -8.37
C PRO A 69 10.16 -13.11 -7.93
N PHE A 70 9.16 -13.58 -7.20
CA PHE A 70 8.11 -12.74 -6.66
C PHE A 70 7.72 -13.20 -5.24
N SER A 71 7.03 -12.34 -4.53
CA SER A 71 6.39 -12.65 -3.25
C SER A 71 4.90 -12.33 -3.30
N LEU A 72 4.08 -13.20 -2.73
CA LEU A 72 2.67 -12.94 -2.47
C LEU A 72 2.50 -12.45 -1.04
N VAL A 73 1.98 -11.25 -0.86
CA VAL A 73 1.82 -10.61 0.45
C VAL A 73 0.36 -10.19 0.65
N ASN A 74 -0.19 -10.55 1.79
CA ASN A 74 -1.53 -10.18 2.19
C ASN A 74 -1.47 -9.04 3.23
N THR A 75 -1.98 -7.88 2.83
CA THR A 75 -2.11 -6.66 3.67
C THR A 75 -3.58 -6.39 4.01
N GLY A 76 -4.46 -7.41 3.87
CA GLY A 76 -5.92 -7.30 3.88
C GLY A 76 -6.51 -7.21 2.47
N ASN A 77 -5.66 -7.16 1.46
CA ASN A 77 -5.82 -7.46 0.06
C ASN A 77 -4.50 -8.06 -0.44
N LEU A 78 -4.56 -8.83 -1.50
CA LEU A 78 -3.43 -9.60 -1.99
C LEU A 78 -2.57 -8.79 -2.96
N HIS A 79 -1.27 -8.79 -2.72
CA HIS A 79 -0.25 -8.15 -3.55
C HIS A 79 0.77 -9.15 -4.06
N LEU A 80 1.03 -9.14 -5.36
CA LEU A 80 2.17 -9.79 -5.98
C LEU A 80 3.27 -8.74 -6.11
N CYS A 81 4.40 -8.97 -5.47
CA CYS A 81 5.51 -8.03 -5.38
C CYS A 81 6.74 -8.60 -6.06
N ILE A 82 7.32 -7.85 -7.02
CA ILE A 82 8.50 -8.22 -7.80
C ILE A 82 9.58 -7.19 -7.56
N GLU A 83 10.74 -7.62 -7.07
CA GLU A 83 11.93 -6.79 -6.97
C GLU A 83 12.64 -6.72 -8.33
N THR A 84 13.11 -5.55 -8.71
CA THR A 84 13.87 -5.32 -9.97
C THR A 84 14.97 -4.31 -9.74
N ASP A 85 16.03 -4.40 -10.54
CA ASP A 85 17.13 -3.43 -10.52
C ASP A 85 16.74 -2.10 -11.17
N ASN A 86 15.74 -2.10 -12.05
CA ASN A 86 15.25 -0.90 -12.69
C ASN A 86 13.74 -1.04 -13.04
N LEU A 87 12.93 -0.10 -12.57
CA LEU A 87 11.47 -0.13 -12.82
C LEU A 87 11.11 -0.02 -14.31
N SER A 88 11.95 0.65 -15.12
CA SER A 88 11.70 0.81 -16.56
C SER A 88 11.93 -0.47 -17.37
N ASP A 89 12.58 -1.48 -16.80
CA ASP A 89 12.83 -2.76 -17.50
C ASP A 89 11.58 -3.64 -17.57
N ILE A 90 10.53 -3.29 -16.80
CA ILE A 90 9.30 -4.04 -16.71
C ILE A 90 8.13 -3.13 -17.10
N ASN A 91 7.47 -3.46 -18.21
CA ASN A 91 6.16 -2.89 -18.53
C ASN A 91 5.10 -3.56 -17.63
N ILE A 92 4.66 -2.84 -16.60
CA ILE A 92 3.74 -3.37 -15.58
C ILE A 92 2.35 -3.69 -16.16
N ASP A 93 1.91 -2.95 -17.18
CA ASP A 93 0.62 -3.17 -17.85
C ASP A 93 0.65 -4.48 -18.66
N GLU A 94 1.73 -4.72 -19.42
CA GLU A 94 1.92 -5.98 -20.15
C GLU A 94 2.08 -7.16 -19.20
N LEU A 95 2.80 -6.98 -18.10
CA LEU A 95 2.99 -8.03 -17.10
C LEU A 95 1.66 -8.38 -16.42
N TYR A 96 0.85 -7.37 -16.07
CA TYR A 96 -0.48 -7.62 -15.51
C TYR A 96 -1.38 -8.35 -16.52
N THR A 97 -1.35 -7.97 -17.78
CA THR A 97 -2.12 -8.64 -18.85
C THR A 97 -1.78 -10.14 -18.95
N LYS A 98 -0.50 -10.51 -18.81
CA LYS A 98 -0.08 -11.92 -18.81
C LYS A 98 -0.68 -12.74 -17.68
N ILE A 99 -0.87 -12.14 -16.52
CA ILE A 99 -1.37 -12.83 -15.32
C ILE A 99 -2.86 -12.57 -15.07
N GLU A 100 -3.52 -11.81 -15.90
CA GLU A 100 -4.90 -11.32 -15.69
C GLU A 100 -5.90 -12.45 -15.40
N SER A 101 -5.77 -13.58 -16.11
CA SER A 101 -6.64 -14.76 -15.91
C SER A 101 -6.54 -15.35 -14.50
N ILE A 102 -5.40 -15.15 -13.82
CA ILE A 102 -5.16 -15.58 -12.43
C ILE A 102 -5.41 -14.40 -11.48
N ALA A 103 -4.92 -13.21 -11.83
CA ALA A 103 -4.96 -12.04 -10.96
C ALA A 103 -6.39 -11.55 -10.69
N LYS A 104 -7.27 -11.52 -11.70
CA LYS A 104 -8.64 -11.04 -11.53
C LYS A 104 -9.47 -11.88 -10.55
N PRO A 105 -9.59 -13.21 -10.69
CA PRO A 105 -10.37 -14.03 -9.76
C PRO A 105 -9.85 -13.95 -8.34
N HIS A 106 -8.55 -13.85 -8.15
CA HIS A 106 -7.90 -13.78 -6.84
C HIS A 106 -7.73 -12.37 -6.32
N GLN A 107 -8.20 -11.35 -7.05
CA GLN A 107 -8.11 -9.93 -6.69
C GLN A 107 -6.67 -9.48 -6.36
N ILE A 108 -5.70 -9.95 -7.16
CA ILE A 108 -4.28 -9.67 -6.96
C ILE A 108 -3.94 -8.30 -7.55
N ASN A 109 -3.31 -7.45 -6.74
CA ASN A 109 -2.64 -6.24 -7.19
C ASN A 109 -1.17 -6.57 -7.51
N LEU A 110 -0.63 -6.02 -8.58
CA LEU A 110 0.77 -6.22 -8.98
C LEU A 110 1.60 -5.00 -8.59
N SER A 111 2.75 -5.22 -7.99
CA SER A 111 3.72 -4.19 -7.66
C SER A 111 5.11 -4.60 -8.13
N ILE A 112 5.79 -3.70 -8.81
CA ILE A 112 7.23 -3.79 -9.07
C ILE A 112 7.94 -2.75 -8.23
N TYR A 113 9.08 -3.11 -7.65
CA TYR A 113 9.82 -2.19 -6.80
C TYR A 113 11.32 -2.35 -6.95
N LYS A 114 12.04 -1.23 -6.71
CA LYS A 114 13.48 -1.15 -6.70
C LYS A 114 13.95 -0.63 -5.35
N LYS A 115 14.90 -1.34 -4.75
CA LYS A 115 15.60 -0.89 -3.55
C LYS A 115 16.77 0.00 -3.91
N ASN A 116 16.82 1.18 -3.30
CA ASN A 116 17.96 2.07 -3.28
C ASN A 116 18.56 2.09 -1.86
N GLU A 117 19.65 2.81 -1.65
CA GLU A 117 20.32 2.86 -0.35
C GLU A 117 19.43 3.43 0.78
N SER A 118 18.60 4.43 0.49
CA SER A 118 17.80 5.16 1.49
C SER A 118 16.29 5.05 1.33
N GLU A 119 15.83 4.50 0.19
CA GLU A 119 14.41 4.44 -0.15
C GLU A 119 14.10 3.30 -1.11
N ILE A 120 12.83 3.00 -1.27
CA ILE A 120 12.34 2.05 -2.28
C ILE A 120 11.40 2.78 -3.23
N ASN A 121 11.64 2.65 -4.52
CA ASN A 121 10.73 3.13 -5.54
C ASN A 121 9.76 2.00 -5.94
N ILE A 122 8.48 2.32 -6.06
CA ILE A 122 7.42 1.37 -6.38
C ILE A 122 6.52 1.87 -7.51
N SER A 123 6.10 0.96 -8.38
CA SER A 123 5.00 1.15 -9.33
C SER A 123 3.96 0.07 -9.10
N THR A 124 2.66 0.42 -9.16
CA THR A 124 1.58 -0.49 -8.82
C THR A 124 0.48 -0.48 -9.88
N TYR A 125 0.02 -1.69 -10.23
CA TYR A 125 -1.19 -1.94 -10.99
C TYR A 125 -2.24 -2.55 -10.05
N GLU A 126 -3.34 -1.83 -9.82
CA GLU A 126 -4.41 -2.28 -8.94
C GLU A 126 -5.48 -3.03 -9.72
N ASN A 127 -5.88 -4.19 -9.22
CA ASN A 127 -6.92 -5.02 -9.83
C ASN A 127 -8.24 -4.24 -9.93
N GLY A 128 -8.79 -4.19 -11.15
CA GLY A 128 -10.04 -3.46 -11.44
C GLY A 128 -9.89 -1.95 -11.61
N VAL A 129 -8.70 -1.39 -11.43
CA VAL A 129 -8.41 0.06 -11.56
C VAL A 129 -7.39 0.34 -12.65
N GLY A 130 -6.31 -0.45 -12.70
CA GLY A 130 -5.16 -0.22 -13.58
C GLY A 130 -3.98 0.37 -12.83
N ARG A 131 -3.05 1.01 -13.58
CA ARG A 131 -1.89 1.69 -13.00
C ARG A 131 -2.34 2.89 -12.16
N THR A 132 -1.92 2.94 -10.91
CA THR A 132 -2.24 4.02 -9.97
C THR A 132 -0.98 4.75 -9.52
N LEU A 133 -1.13 6.04 -9.21
CA LEU A 133 -0.01 6.88 -8.76
C LEU A 133 0.50 6.48 -7.38
N SER A 134 -0.38 5.96 -6.50
CA SER A 134 -0.01 5.56 -5.15
C SER A 134 -1.02 4.56 -4.57
N CYS A 135 -0.51 3.44 -4.09
CA CYS A 135 -1.30 2.43 -3.39
C CYS A 135 -0.69 2.16 -2.01
N GLY A 136 -1.37 2.59 -0.94
CA GLY A 136 -0.86 2.46 0.43
C GLY A 136 -0.68 1.01 0.89
N SER A 137 -1.53 0.07 0.43
CA SER A 137 -1.38 -1.36 0.76
C SER A 137 -0.25 -2.02 -0.02
N ALA A 138 0.00 -1.60 -1.26
CA ALA A 138 1.17 -2.03 -2.04
C ALA A 138 2.47 -1.58 -1.36
N SER A 139 2.54 -0.31 -0.97
CA SER A 139 3.68 0.23 -0.21
C SER A 139 3.89 -0.51 1.12
N ALA A 140 2.81 -0.83 1.85
CA ALA A 140 2.90 -1.61 3.09
C ALA A 140 3.39 -3.05 2.84
N SER A 141 3.01 -3.68 1.73
CA SER A 141 3.49 -5.01 1.34
C SER A 141 4.98 -5.00 1.03
N VAL A 142 5.45 -4.01 0.27
CA VAL A 142 6.88 -3.85 -0.06
C VAL A 142 7.69 -3.46 1.19
N ALA A 143 7.14 -2.61 2.06
CA ALA A 143 7.76 -2.30 3.35
C ALA A 143 7.94 -3.56 4.19
N PHE A 144 6.93 -4.42 4.30
CA PHE A 144 7.01 -5.70 5.01
C PHE A 144 8.15 -6.59 4.51
N LEU A 145 8.34 -6.67 3.17
CA LEU A 145 9.40 -7.48 2.55
C LEU A 145 10.81 -6.92 2.76
N SER A 146 10.94 -5.65 3.14
CA SER A 146 12.21 -4.93 3.08
C SER A 146 12.68 -4.37 4.42
N ILE A 147 11.79 -4.16 5.38
CA ILE A 147 12.08 -3.46 6.63
C ILE A 147 12.47 -4.42 7.74
N LYS A 148 13.51 -4.09 8.49
CA LYS A 148 13.88 -4.77 9.72
C LYS A 148 13.20 -4.12 10.92
N ASP A 149 13.07 -4.86 12.02
CA ASP A 149 12.48 -4.33 13.24
C ASP A 149 13.26 -3.10 13.77
N GLY A 150 12.53 -2.05 14.19
CA GLY A 150 13.09 -0.78 14.60
C GLY A 150 13.64 0.10 13.46
N GLN A 151 13.60 -0.34 12.22
CA GLN A 151 14.07 0.42 11.07
C GLN A 151 12.95 1.27 10.47
N ALA A 152 13.29 2.50 10.06
CA ALA A 152 12.44 3.35 9.22
C ALA A 152 12.79 3.15 7.74
N LEU A 153 11.78 3.25 6.87
CA LEU A 153 11.92 3.05 5.43
C LEU A 153 10.97 3.97 4.65
N ASN A 154 11.47 4.61 3.62
CA ASN A 154 10.70 5.40 2.69
C ASN A 154 10.29 4.57 1.48
N ILE A 155 9.01 4.59 1.13
CA ILE A 155 8.49 4.02 -0.11
C ILE A 155 7.99 5.17 -0.97
N CYS A 156 8.64 5.36 -2.12
CA CYS A 156 8.38 6.43 -3.08
C CYS A 156 7.62 5.90 -4.28
N SER A 157 6.52 6.54 -4.62
CA SER A 157 5.70 6.27 -5.81
C SER A 157 5.47 7.56 -6.58
N ASP A 158 4.90 7.49 -7.79
CA ASP A 158 4.57 8.68 -8.59
C ASP A 158 3.62 9.65 -7.86
N GLY A 159 2.82 9.14 -6.90
CA GLY A 159 1.90 9.93 -6.08
C GLY A 159 2.48 10.45 -4.76
N GLY A 160 3.77 10.25 -4.51
CA GLY A 160 4.46 10.73 -3.31
C GLY A 160 5.08 9.64 -2.45
N THR A 161 5.57 10.03 -1.28
CA THR A 161 6.33 9.19 -0.37
C THR A 161 5.51 8.82 0.87
N LEU A 162 5.59 7.55 1.26
CA LEU A 162 5.10 7.03 2.52
C LEU A 162 6.27 6.56 3.38
N ASN A 163 6.27 6.93 4.66
CA ASN A 163 7.25 6.47 5.62
C ASN A 163 6.70 5.27 6.38
N PHE A 164 7.52 4.27 6.59
CA PHE A 164 7.17 3.08 7.35
C PHE A 164 8.16 2.86 8.47
N LEU A 165 7.65 2.40 9.62
CA LEU A 165 8.43 1.93 10.76
C LEU A 165 7.84 0.59 11.21
N LYS A 166 8.68 -0.42 11.34
CA LYS A 166 8.28 -1.68 11.93
C LYS A 166 8.58 -1.63 13.43
N ALA A 167 7.55 -1.87 14.23
CA ALA A 167 7.65 -1.90 15.70
C ALA A 167 6.88 -3.12 16.22
N ASN A 168 7.60 -4.11 16.68
CA ASN A 168 7.06 -5.39 17.13
C ASN A 168 6.20 -6.05 16.05
N ASP A 169 4.92 -6.31 16.35
CA ASP A 169 3.93 -6.94 15.49
C ASP A 169 3.09 -5.93 14.67
N LYS A 170 3.51 -4.66 14.62
CA LYS A 170 2.81 -3.59 13.90
C LYS A 170 3.69 -2.95 12.84
N LEU A 171 3.03 -2.49 11.79
CA LEU A 171 3.61 -1.62 10.78
C LEU A 171 2.98 -0.22 10.93
N ILE A 172 3.82 0.75 11.22
CA ILE A 172 3.42 2.15 11.37
C ILE A 172 3.66 2.84 10.05
N MET A 173 2.61 3.36 9.44
CA MET A 173 2.66 4.09 8.18
C MET A 173 2.38 5.57 8.44
N GLN A 174 3.22 6.45 7.93
CA GLN A 174 3.02 7.89 7.92
C GLN A 174 2.96 8.39 6.49
N GLY A 175 2.05 9.31 6.23
CA GLY A 175 1.96 9.94 4.92
C GLY A 175 1.11 11.19 4.92
N PRO A 176 1.27 12.03 3.88
CA PRO A 176 0.58 13.29 3.77
C PRO A 176 -0.91 13.12 3.48
N THR A 177 -1.66 14.16 3.81
CA THR A 177 -3.04 14.36 3.43
C THR A 177 -3.22 15.83 3.08
N GLU A 178 -3.78 16.11 1.92
CA GLU A 178 -4.01 17.48 1.45
C GLU A 178 -5.50 17.71 1.21
N PHE A 179 -5.96 18.89 1.62
CA PHE A 179 -7.30 19.35 1.30
C PHE A 179 -7.27 20.03 -0.07
N SER A 180 -7.92 19.45 -1.07
CA SER A 180 -7.85 19.95 -2.44
C SER A 180 -8.89 21.05 -2.71
N PHE A 181 -10.18 20.78 -2.45
CA PHE A 181 -11.26 21.77 -2.69
C PHE A 181 -12.56 21.38 -1.99
N ASN A 182 -13.47 22.35 -1.84
CA ASN A 182 -14.88 22.14 -1.54
C ASN A 182 -15.73 22.31 -2.80
N GLY A 183 -16.84 21.58 -2.85
CA GLY A 183 -17.80 21.69 -3.95
C GLY A 183 -19.21 21.38 -3.48
N VAL A 184 -20.20 21.74 -4.29
CA VAL A 184 -21.61 21.40 -4.10
C VAL A 184 -22.04 20.53 -5.28
N ILE A 185 -22.66 19.41 -4.98
CA ILE A 185 -23.31 18.56 -5.99
C ILE A 185 -24.76 19.00 -6.05
N ASN A 186 -25.21 19.52 -7.19
CA ASN A 186 -26.62 19.78 -7.44
C ASN A 186 -27.25 18.48 -7.94
N GLU A 187 -28.33 18.05 -7.28
CA GLU A 187 -29.16 16.93 -7.73
C GLU A 187 -30.02 17.32 -8.93
#